data_e58b50f4c518ef042f49074edccbaccb
#
_entry.id   e58b50f4c518ef042f49074edccbaccb
#
_cell.length_a   1.000
_cell.length_b   1.000
_cell.length_c   1.000
_cell.angle_alpha   90.00
_cell.angle_beta   90.00
_cell.angle_gamma   90.00
#
_symmetry.space_group_name_H-M   'P 1'
#
loop_
_entity.id
_entity.type
_entity.pdbx_description
1 polymer ?
#
loop_
_entity_poly.entity_id
_entity_poly.type
_entity_poly.pdbx_seq_one_letter_code
_entity_poly.pdbx_strand_id
1 'polypeptide(L)'
;MRVLLADPPAFTPWYDHELAAALARAGAEVELATSRFRFGDIPAPDGYRRTARYYPLSSRLFKRSRLRLPLKAAEHLGVLASLARATPDVVHVQWLALPQADVHLRFRVPSVFTAHDLLPRRTSGRTDLWRRLLQRFDRVVVHSERGRETLAELGIDAAVIPHPVYPSRATRADDGRTLLSLGVIRPYKGLPDAIEATHRISGARLLVAGDPAMPLDALRAAERVEWRLGFLSQAELDRALSQATVAVFPYRAELDQSGALLQALGAGVPAVVYDVAGLGEPVRRFGAGAVVPAGDVAGLADAVRALLDDPGALAAARAGAEAARRELTWTASATQHLALYEELV
;
A
#
# COMPACT_ATOMS: atom_id res chain seq x y z
N MET A 1 0.20 26.51 5.56
CA MET A 1 0.26 25.47 6.61
C MET A 1 1.56 24.69 6.46
N ARG A 2 2.31 24.51 7.57
CA ARG A 2 3.56 23.70 7.60
C ARG A 2 3.23 22.29 8.08
N VAL A 3 3.56 21.29 7.27
CA VAL A 3 3.24 19.87 7.52
C VAL A 3 4.53 19.07 7.64
N LEU A 4 4.70 18.33 8.74
CA LEU A 4 5.73 17.32 8.88
C LEU A 4 5.11 15.94 8.60
N LEU A 5 5.38 15.38 7.42
CA LEU A 5 5.13 13.96 7.16
C LEU A 5 6.28 13.13 7.74
N ALA A 6 5.96 12.07 8.48
CA ALA A 6 6.97 11.22 9.11
C ALA A 6 6.74 9.74 8.79
N ASP A 7 7.68 9.15 8.03
CA ASP A 7 7.82 7.69 7.87
C ASP A 7 9.21 7.27 8.36
N PRO A 8 9.44 7.18 9.68
CA PRO A 8 10.75 6.85 10.21
C PRO A 8 11.34 5.54 9.65
N PRO A 9 10.59 4.42 9.51
CA PRO A 9 11.11 3.20 8.93
C PRO A 9 11.28 3.19 7.40
N ALA A 10 10.76 4.18 6.66
CA ALA A 10 10.67 4.22 5.20
C ALA A 10 9.97 2.98 4.62
N PHE A 11 8.75 2.71 5.10
CA PHE A 11 7.98 1.54 4.66
C PHE A 11 7.16 1.79 3.41
N THR A 12 6.67 3.03 3.22
CA THR A 12 5.84 3.42 2.08
C THR A 12 6.41 4.60 1.28
N PRO A 13 7.69 4.57 0.86
CA PRO A 13 8.38 5.76 0.35
C PRO A 13 7.77 6.35 -0.93
N TRP A 14 7.10 5.54 -1.76
CA TRP A 14 6.37 6.04 -2.95
C TRP A 14 5.07 6.71 -2.57
N TYR A 15 4.32 6.15 -1.61
CA TYR A 15 3.13 6.80 -1.07
C TYR A 15 3.49 8.15 -0.46
N ASP A 16 4.52 8.16 0.39
CA ASP A 16 4.97 9.38 1.07
C ASP A 16 5.44 10.46 0.09
N HIS A 17 6.14 10.04 -0.98
CA HIS A 17 6.57 10.94 -2.05
C HIS A 17 5.37 11.60 -2.75
N GLU A 18 4.42 10.79 -3.21
CA GLU A 18 3.26 11.27 -3.94
C GLU A 18 2.35 12.16 -3.08
N LEU A 19 2.12 11.76 -1.82
CA LEU A 19 1.34 12.57 -0.87
C LEU A 19 2.04 13.89 -0.57
N ALA A 20 3.35 13.87 -0.28
CA ALA A 20 4.12 15.08 0.01
C ALA A 20 4.10 16.05 -1.17
N ALA A 21 4.30 15.54 -2.39
CA ALA A 21 4.27 16.34 -3.59
C ALA A 21 2.86 16.92 -3.86
N ALA A 22 1.81 16.14 -3.63
CA ALA A 22 0.43 16.61 -3.82
C ALA A 22 0.04 17.68 -2.78
N LEU A 23 0.41 17.51 -1.51
CA LEU A 23 0.20 18.51 -0.48
C LEU A 23 0.97 19.81 -0.79
N ALA A 24 2.21 19.69 -1.27
CA ALA A 24 3.00 20.87 -1.65
C ALA A 24 2.37 21.62 -2.83
N ARG A 25 1.90 20.90 -3.86
CA ARG A 25 1.15 21.49 -4.98
C ARG A 25 -0.15 22.17 -4.56
N ALA A 26 -0.78 21.68 -3.49
CA ALA A 26 -1.97 22.27 -2.89
C ALA A 26 -1.66 23.43 -1.94
N GLY A 27 -0.40 23.88 -1.84
CA GLY A 27 0.02 25.09 -1.12
C GLY A 27 0.53 24.86 0.31
N ALA A 28 0.73 23.62 0.75
CA ALA A 28 1.36 23.35 2.04
C ALA A 28 2.90 23.42 1.94
N GLU A 29 3.55 23.88 2.99
CA GLU A 29 5.00 23.75 3.18
C GLU A 29 5.27 22.39 3.82
N VAL A 30 5.76 21.41 3.04
CA VAL A 30 5.89 20.02 3.48
C VAL A 30 7.34 19.63 3.70
N GLU A 31 7.62 19.06 4.87
CA GLU A 31 8.82 18.27 5.13
C GLU A 31 8.46 16.79 5.26
N LEU A 32 9.06 15.93 4.44
CA LEU A 32 9.05 14.47 4.62
C LEU A 32 10.30 14.04 5.39
N ALA A 33 10.12 13.64 6.66
CA ALA A 33 11.18 13.10 7.50
C ALA A 33 11.12 11.56 7.48
N THR A 34 12.20 10.93 7.04
CA THR A 34 12.25 9.48 6.84
C THR A 34 13.63 8.92 7.17
N SER A 35 13.86 7.64 6.92
CA SER A 35 15.18 7.02 6.88
C SER A 35 15.64 6.77 5.44
N ARG A 36 16.91 6.35 5.28
CA ARG A 36 17.40 5.94 3.98
C ARG A 36 16.66 4.70 3.48
N PHE A 37 15.96 4.80 2.36
CA PHE A 37 15.42 3.64 1.67
C PHE A 37 16.54 2.81 1.05
N ARG A 38 16.42 1.47 1.04
CA ARG A 38 17.53 0.55 0.72
C ARG A 38 17.25 -0.41 -0.42
N PHE A 39 16.03 -0.41 -0.93
CA PHE A 39 15.57 -1.42 -1.88
C PHE A 39 15.34 -0.88 -3.29
N GLY A 40 15.70 0.37 -3.54
CA GLY A 40 15.56 1.01 -4.84
C GLY A 40 15.66 2.53 -4.73
N ASP A 41 15.46 3.21 -5.82
CA ASP A 41 15.46 4.67 -5.89
C ASP A 41 14.05 5.21 -5.64
N ILE A 42 13.98 6.30 -4.90
CA ILE A 42 12.78 7.08 -4.71
C ILE A 42 12.91 8.32 -5.58
N PRO A 43 11.85 8.77 -6.27
CA PRO A 43 11.89 9.99 -7.09
C PRO A 43 12.43 11.19 -6.31
N ALA A 44 13.06 12.14 -6.99
CA ALA A 44 13.49 13.39 -6.38
C ALA A 44 12.29 14.14 -5.76
N PRO A 45 12.47 14.89 -4.67
CA PRO A 45 11.40 15.70 -4.10
C PRO A 45 10.83 16.67 -5.14
N ASP A 46 9.50 16.78 -5.18
CA ASP A 46 8.77 17.69 -6.06
C ASP A 46 7.94 18.67 -5.20
N GLY A 47 8.44 19.89 -5.06
CA GLY A 47 7.81 20.95 -4.29
C GLY A 47 7.87 20.80 -2.76
N TYR A 48 8.46 19.72 -2.24
CA TYR A 48 8.61 19.48 -0.82
C TYR A 48 10.07 19.21 -0.42
N ARG A 49 10.39 19.26 0.88
CA ARG A 49 11.72 18.93 1.42
C ARG A 49 11.74 17.50 1.97
N ARG A 50 12.69 16.65 1.55
CA ARG A 50 12.90 15.31 2.10
C ARG A 50 14.18 15.24 2.91
N THR A 51 14.08 14.74 4.17
CA THR A 51 15.21 14.59 5.10
C THR A 51 15.31 13.13 5.58
N ALA A 52 16.44 12.48 5.27
CA ALA A 52 16.72 11.12 5.75
C ALA A 52 17.46 11.18 7.10
N ARG A 53 16.74 11.58 8.16
CA ARG A 53 17.33 11.84 9.49
C ARG A 53 17.15 10.71 10.51
N TYR A 54 16.26 9.75 10.21
CA TYR A 54 15.98 8.65 11.12
C TYR A 54 16.87 7.43 10.85
N TYR A 55 17.19 6.69 11.88
CA TYR A 55 18.01 5.46 11.85
C TYR A 55 19.32 5.60 11.04
N PRO A 56 20.17 6.58 11.35
CA PRO A 56 21.32 6.93 10.52
C PRO A 56 22.35 5.79 10.40
N LEU A 57 22.52 4.96 11.40
CA LEU A 57 23.44 3.83 11.40
C LEU A 57 22.76 2.54 10.97
N SER A 58 21.64 2.16 11.59
CA SER A 58 20.95 0.90 11.27
C SER A 58 20.35 0.87 9.85
N SER A 59 20.11 2.03 9.23
CA SER A 59 19.73 2.11 7.83
C SER A 59 20.90 1.90 6.87
N ARG A 60 22.15 2.09 7.31
CA ARG A 60 23.36 1.91 6.48
C ARG A 60 24.01 0.55 6.69
N LEU A 61 23.99 0.05 7.94
CA LEU A 61 24.60 -1.19 8.35
C LEU A 61 23.58 -2.34 8.36
N PHE A 62 24.07 -3.58 8.21
CA PHE A 62 23.28 -4.80 8.43
C PHE A 62 21.98 -4.90 7.63
N LYS A 63 22.03 -4.74 6.30
CA LYS A 63 20.85 -4.72 5.40
C LYS A 63 19.79 -5.81 5.69
N ARG A 64 20.21 -7.04 6.06
CA ARG A 64 19.31 -8.18 6.35
C ARG A 64 19.57 -8.87 7.70
N SER A 65 20.54 -8.42 8.49
CA SER A 65 20.91 -9.04 9.77
C SER A 65 19.97 -8.63 10.91
N ARG A 66 19.65 -9.59 11.79
CA ARG A 66 18.94 -9.34 13.06
C ARG A 66 19.74 -8.50 14.05
N LEU A 67 21.10 -8.45 13.92
CA LEU A 67 21.98 -7.62 14.76
C LEU A 67 21.67 -6.12 14.68
N ARG A 68 20.97 -5.67 13.63
CA ARG A 68 20.51 -4.28 13.53
C ARG A 68 19.39 -3.92 14.53
N LEU A 69 18.67 -4.91 15.09
CA LEU A 69 17.47 -4.65 15.90
C LEU A 69 17.79 -3.88 17.19
N PRO A 70 18.82 -4.26 18.00
CA PRO A 70 19.18 -3.47 19.17
C PRO A 70 19.63 -2.04 18.81
N LEU A 71 20.44 -1.90 17.74
CA LEU A 71 20.85 -0.58 17.27
C LEU A 71 19.65 0.26 16.82
N LYS A 72 18.75 -0.34 16.06
CA LYS A 72 17.51 0.34 15.62
C LYS A 72 16.64 0.74 16.82
N ALA A 73 16.57 -0.08 17.86
CA ALA A 73 15.82 0.24 19.08
C ALA A 73 16.45 1.44 19.82
N ALA A 74 17.78 1.50 19.93
CA ALA A 74 18.46 2.65 20.52
C ALA A 74 18.26 3.94 19.69
N GLU A 75 18.40 3.87 18.37
CA GLU A 75 18.16 5.00 17.47
C GLU A 75 16.70 5.46 17.49
N HIS A 76 15.76 4.58 17.87
CA HIS A 76 14.35 4.91 17.93
C HIS A 76 14.01 5.96 19.00
N LEU A 77 14.81 6.04 20.07
CA LEU A 77 14.68 7.13 21.06
C LEU A 77 14.88 8.50 20.41
N GLY A 78 15.78 8.60 19.42
CA GLY A 78 15.97 9.80 18.61
C GLY A 78 14.73 10.14 17.74
N VAL A 79 14.04 9.11 17.23
CA VAL A 79 12.77 9.29 16.50
C VAL A 79 11.70 9.88 17.41
N LEU A 80 11.48 9.27 18.59
CA LEU A 80 10.51 9.75 19.59
C LEU A 80 10.81 11.19 20.00
N ALA A 81 12.08 11.48 20.31
CA ALA A 81 12.52 12.82 20.69
C ALA A 81 12.34 13.85 19.56
N SER A 82 12.57 13.46 18.31
CA SER A 82 12.38 14.32 17.14
C SER A 82 10.91 14.65 16.94
N LEU A 83 10.02 13.67 16.98
CA LEU A 83 8.58 13.86 16.82
C LEU A 83 8.00 14.67 17.98
N ALA A 84 8.39 14.38 19.22
CA ALA A 84 7.91 15.12 20.40
C ALA A 84 8.35 16.59 20.47
N ARG A 85 9.44 16.97 19.79
CA ARG A 85 9.94 18.35 19.74
C ARG A 85 9.57 19.09 18.46
N ALA A 86 8.95 18.41 17.51
CA ALA A 86 8.54 19.03 16.26
C ALA A 86 7.50 20.14 16.51
N THR A 87 7.62 21.23 15.76
CA THR A 87 6.75 22.41 15.87
C THR A 87 6.27 22.90 14.49
N PRO A 88 5.87 22.03 13.56
CA PRO A 88 5.09 22.43 12.40
C PRO A 88 3.67 22.82 12.85
N ASP A 89 2.79 23.11 11.91
CA ASP A 89 1.38 23.31 12.25
C ASP A 89 0.68 21.94 12.48
N VAL A 90 1.09 20.89 11.72
CA VAL A 90 0.61 19.49 11.90
C VAL A 90 1.75 18.49 11.73
N VAL A 91 1.79 17.46 12.58
CA VAL A 91 2.62 16.26 12.40
C VAL A 91 1.74 15.11 11.89
N HIS A 92 2.05 14.58 10.72
CA HIS A 92 1.36 13.42 10.17
C HIS A 92 2.30 12.22 10.06
N VAL A 93 2.08 11.21 10.88
CA VAL A 93 2.89 10.00 10.95
C VAL A 93 2.31 8.92 10.04
N GLN A 94 3.13 8.39 9.13
CA GLN A 94 2.74 7.33 8.19
C GLN A 94 3.01 5.94 8.77
N TRP A 95 4.10 5.77 9.49
CA TRP A 95 4.49 4.51 10.10
C TRP A 95 5.23 4.71 11.42
N LEU A 96 5.02 3.74 12.32
CA LEU A 96 5.76 3.58 13.55
C LEU A 96 6.43 2.20 13.60
N ALA A 97 7.62 2.11 14.20
CA ALA A 97 8.44 0.92 14.11
C ALA A 97 8.41 0.04 15.36
N LEU A 98 8.14 0.64 16.53
CA LEU A 98 8.21 -0.03 17.84
C LEU A 98 7.01 0.38 18.70
N PRO A 99 5.83 -0.23 18.51
CA PRO A 99 4.58 0.17 19.20
C PRO A 99 4.70 0.24 20.72
N GLN A 100 5.57 -0.60 21.33
CA GLN A 100 5.81 -0.59 22.77
C GLN A 100 6.48 0.70 23.28
N ALA A 101 7.29 1.33 22.42
CA ALA A 101 7.92 2.62 22.71
C ALA A 101 7.03 3.77 22.21
N ASP A 102 6.44 3.59 21.04
CA ASP A 102 5.63 4.59 20.34
C ASP A 102 4.37 4.98 21.14
N VAL A 103 3.81 4.07 21.95
CA VAL A 103 2.69 4.36 22.85
C VAL A 103 2.96 5.47 23.87
N HIS A 104 4.23 5.83 24.07
CA HIS A 104 4.65 6.92 24.96
C HIS A 104 4.86 8.25 24.21
N LEU A 105 4.65 8.31 22.89
CA LEU A 105 4.70 9.55 22.12
C LEU A 105 3.72 10.58 22.67
N ARG A 106 4.18 11.84 22.70
CA ARG A 106 3.37 13.01 23.00
C ARG A 106 3.74 14.10 22.01
N PHE A 107 2.77 14.58 21.30
CA PHE A 107 2.95 15.68 20.37
C PHE A 107 2.67 17.02 21.07
N ARG A 108 3.32 18.09 20.61
CA ARG A 108 3.09 19.48 21.08
C ARG A 108 2.17 20.26 20.16
N VAL A 109 1.87 19.68 19.02
CA VAL A 109 1.06 20.23 17.94
C VAL A 109 0.09 19.15 17.47
N PRO A 110 -0.96 19.51 16.74
CA PRO A 110 -1.89 18.55 16.14
C PRO A 110 -1.19 17.40 15.42
N SER A 111 -1.72 16.21 15.61
CA SER A 111 -1.09 14.97 15.17
C SER A 111 -2.07 14.03 14.47
N VAL A 112 -1.66 13.52 13.32
CA VAL A 112 -2.43 12.57 12.49
C VAL A 112 -1.62 11.29 12.30
N PHE A 113 -2.28 10.16 12.25
CA PHE A 113 -1.67 8.88 11.92
C PHE A 113 -2.42 8.20 10.77
N THR A 114 -1.72 7.79 9.71
CA THR A 114 -2.31 6.92 8.69
C THR A 114 -2.08 5.45 9.05
N ALA A 115 -3.17 4.71 9.26
CA ALA A 115 -3.14 3.28 9.58
C ALA A 115 -3.10 2.46 8.28
N HIS A 116 -1.96 2.42 7.59
CA HIS A 116 -1.79 1.60 6.37
C HIS A 116 -1.97 0.10 6.60
N ASP A 117 -1.59 -0.40 7.76
CA ASP A 117 -1.99 -1.71 8.31
C ASP A 117 -2.82 -1.42 9.55
N LEU A 118 -4.10 -1.79 9.55
CA LEU A 118 -5.02 -1.51 10.66
C LEU A 118 -4.49 -2.07 11.98
N LEU A 119 -4.11 -3.34 11.97
CA LEU A 119 -3.40 -4.03 13.06
C LEU A 119 -2.22 -4.78 12.45
N PRO A 120 -0.98 -4.27 12.56
CA PRO A 120 0.19 -4.93 11.99
C PRO A 120 0.32 -6.38 12.46
N ARG A 121 0.40 -7.30 11.52
CA ARG A 121 0.30 -8.76 11.72
C ARG A 121 1.18 -9.34 12.81
N ARG A 122 2.38 -8.80 13.01
CA ARG A 122 3.31 -9.27 14.06
C ARG A 122 2.83 -8.94 15.47
N THR A 123 1.89 -8.04 15.60
CA THR A 123 1.41 -7.50 16.86
C THR A 123 -0.12 -7.42 16.89
N SER A 124 -0.83 -8.03 15.95
CA SER A 124 -2.30 -8.00 15.86
C SER A 124 -2.99 -8.54 17.13
N GLY A 125 -2.40 -9.55 17.78
CA GLY A 125 -2.89 -10.04 19.08
C GLY A 125 -2.69 -9.07 20.26
N ARG A 126 -2.13 -7.88 20.05
CA ARG A 126 -1.94 -6.83 21.08
C ARG A 126 -2.86 -5.64 20.83
N THR A 127 -4.15 -5.90 20.68
CA THR A 127 -5.17 -4.89 20.37
C THR A 127 -5.17 -3.72 21.35
N ASP A 128 -5.01 -3.98 22.66
CA ASP A 128 -4.91 -2.92 23.68
C ASP A 128 -3.71 -2.01 23.52
N LEU A 129 -2.57 -2.53 23.04
CA LEU A 129 -1.39 -1.72 22.75
C LEU A 129 -1.67 -0.80 21.56
N TRP A 130 -2.26 -1.33 20.49
CA TRP A 130 -2.62 -0.56 19.30
C TRP A 130 -3.69 0.48 19.62
N ARG A 131 -4.73 0.12 20.35
CA ARG A 131 -5.75 1.07 20.82
C ARG A 131 -5.10 2.24 21.56
N ARG A 132 -4.26 1.98 22.57
CA ARG A 132 -3.55 3.02 23.32
C ARG A 132 -2.61 3.86 22.47
N LEU A 133 -1.98 3.26 21.46
CA LEU A 133 -1.09 3.97 20.53
C LEU A 133 -1.90 4.89 19.62
N LEU A 134 -2.96 4.40 18.99
CA LEU A 134 -3.81 5.20 18.09
C LEU A 134 -4.50 6.34 18.82
N GLN A 135 -4.89 6.15 20.09
CA GLN A 135 -5.43 7.20 20.95
C GLN A 135 -4.43 8.32 21.33
N ARG A 136 -3.15 8.23 20.89
CA ARG A 136 -2.16 9.30 21.05
C ARG A 136 -2.27 10.37 19.98
N PHE A 137 -2.96 10.08 18.90
CA PHE A 137 -3.13 10.98 17.77
C PHE A 137 -4.49 11.66 17.85
N ASP A 138 -4.54 12.92 17.42
CA ASP A 138 -5.78 13.69 17.39
C ASP A 138 -6.72 13.18 16.30
N ARG A 139 -6.19 12.63 15.22
CA ARG A 139 -6.94 11.92 14.17
C ARG A 139 -6.19 10.71 13.65
N VAL A 140 -6.95 9.71 13.28
CA VAL A 140 -6.46 8.53 12.55
C VAL A 140 -7.09 8.51 11.16
N VAL A 141 -6.28 8.27 10.14
CA VAL A 141 -6.71 8.11 8.75
C VAL A 141 -6.64 6.64 8.37
N VAL A 142 -7.66 6.15 7.71
CA VAL A 142 -7.74 4.84 7.06
C VAL A 142 -8.10 5.02 5.59
N HIS A 143 -7.90 3.97 4.79
CA HIS A 143 -8.11 4.05 3.35
C HIS A 143 -9.41 3.39 2.87
N SER A 144 -10.19 2.79 3.80
CA SER A 144 -11.42 2.07 3.49
C SER A 144 -12.49 2.26 4.56
N GLU A 145 -13.76 2.11 4.17
CA GLU A 145 -14.88 2.09 5.14
C GLU A 145 -14.76 0.89 6.08
N ARG A 146 -14.33 -0.26 5.56
CA ARG A 146 -14.07 -1.44 6.40
C ARG A 146 -12.97 -1.21 7.42
N GLY A 147 -11.93 -0.44 7.05
CA GLY A 147 -10.88 -0.01 7.97
C GLY A 147 -11.43 0.87 9.09
N ARG A 148 -12.31 1.80 8.77
CA ARG A 148 -12.99 2.66 9.75
C ARG A 148 -13.85 1.83 10.72
N GLU A 149 -14.65 0.90 10.19
CA GLU A 149 -15.46 -0.01 11.03
C GLU A 149 -14.58 -0.83 11.98
N THR A 150 -13.49 -1.42 11.46
CA THR A 150 -12.54 -2.21 12.27
C THR A 150 -11.91 -1.38 13.39
N LEU A 151 -11.54 -0.12 13.14
CA LEU A 151 -11.00 0.75 14.19
C LEU A 151 -12.08 1.26 15.15
N ALA A 152 -13.31 1.43 14.70
CA ALA A 152 -14.44 1.78 15.56
C ALA A 152 -14.73 0.70 16.61
N GLU A 153 -14.55 -0.59 16.29
CA GLU A 153 -14.64 -1.71 17.25
C GLU A 153 -13.59 -1.59 18.38
N LEU A 154 -12.48 -0.88 18.12
CA LEU A 154 -11.45 -0.56 19.12
C LEU A 154 -11.68 0.78 19.83
N GLY A 155 -12.79 1.46 19.56
CA GLY A 155 -13.10 2.79 20.11
C GLY A 155 -12.23 3.90 19.50
N ILE A 156 -11.76 3.73 18.27
CA ILE A 156 -10.99 4.73 17.52
C ILE A 156 -11.88 5.30 16.42
N ASP A 157 -12.10 6.62 16.48
CA ASP A 157 -12.73 7.36 15.38
C ASP A 157 -11.69 7.66 14.30
N ALA A 158 -11.92 7.14 13.10
CA ALA A 158 -11.00 7.28 11.98
C ALA A 158 -11.67 7.96 10.78
N ALA A 159 -10.95 8.90 10.17
CA ALA A 159 -11.36 9.53 8.91
C ALA A 159 -11.01 8.62 7.73
N VAL A 160 -11.93 8.43 6.80
CA VAL A 160 -11.68 7.69 5.57
C VAL A 160 -11.15 8.62 4.50
N ILE A 161 -9.90 8.47 4.12
CA ILE A 161 -9.30 9.11 2.95
C ILE A 161 -8.86 8.00 2.00
N PRO A 162 -9.59 7.76 0.91
CA PRO A 162 -9.27 6.66 -0.01
C PRO A 162 -7.83 6.72 -0.51
N HIS A 163 -7.17 5.57 -0.54
CA HIS A 163 -5.80 5.48 -1.06
C HIS A 163 -5.82 5.78 -2.56
N PRO A 164 -5.02 6.75 -3.04
CA PRO A 164 -4.96 7.09 -4.45
C PRO A 164 -4.33 5.98 -5.29
N VAL A 165 -4.66 5.93 -6.57
CA VAL A 165 -3.94 5.08 -7.52
C VAL A 165 -2.57 5.68 -7.81
N TYR A 166 -1.59 4.81 -8.11
CA TYR A 166 -0.27 5.29 -8.51
C TYR A 166 -0.27 5.70 -9.99
N PRO A 167 0.43 6.79 -10.34
CA PRO A 167 0.64 7.14 -11.73
C PRO A 167 1.36 6.02 -12.49
N SER A 168 0.88 5.67 -13.67
CA SER A 168 1.52 4.69 -14.55
C SER A 168 1.71 5.26 -15.93
N ARG A 169 2.85 4.91 -16.54
CA ARG A 169 3.16 5.19 -17.96
C ARG A 169 2.96 3.95 -18.83
N ALA A 170 2.41 2.87 -18.25
CA ALA A 170 2.15 1.66 -18.99
C ALA A 170 1.18 1.93 -20.15
N THR A 171 1.60 1.57 -21.36
CA THR A 171 0.74 1.52 -22.52
C THR A 171 0.31 0.08 -22.71
N ARG A 172 -1.00 -0.17 -22.79
CA ARG A 172 -1.54 -1.52 -22.88
C ARG A 172 -1.00 -2.26 -24.11
N ALA A 173 -0.45 -3.43 -23.88
CA ALA A 173 0.08 -4.36 -24.86
C ALA A 173 -0.19 -5.81 -24.45
N ASP A 174 -1.35 -6.06 -23.81
CA ASP A 174 -1.75 -7.40 -23.35
C ASP A 174 -2.22 -8.30 -24.49
N ASP A 175 -2.12 -9.60 -24.27
CA ASP A 175 -2.52 -10.65 -25.21
C ASP A 175 -3.93 -11.21 -24.96
N GLY A 176 -4.69 -10.60 -24.06
CA GLY A 176 -6.02 -11.08 -23.66
C GLY A 176 -6.02 -12.31 -22.74
N ARG A 177 -4.87 -12.82 -22.33
CA ARG A 177 -4.75 -14.08 -21.54
C ARG A 177 -3.74 -14.02 -20.39
N THR A 178 -2.99 -12.92 -20.24
CA THR A 178 -1.99 -12.79 -19.19
C THR A 178 -2.59 -12.26 -17.90
N LEU A 179 -2.53 -13.07 -16.83
CA LEU A 179 -2.83 -12.65 -15.46
C LEU A 179 -1.59 -12.07 -14.81
N LEU A 180 -1.76 -11.10 -13.91
CA LEU A 180 -0.65 -10.47 -13.18
C LEU A 180 -0.82 -10.63 -11.67
N SER A 181 0.17 -11.24 -11.01
CA SER A 181 0.38 -11.16 -9.55
C SER A 181 1.53 -10.21 -9.27
N LEU A 182 1.26 -9.09 -8.60
CA LEU A 182 2.19 -7.96 -8.46
C LEU A 182 2.59 -7.69 -7.00
N GLY A 183 3.84 -7.26 -6.82
CA GLY A 183 4.39 -6.70 -5.58
C GLY A 183 5.17 -7.71 -4.74
N VAL A 184 5.60 -7.31 -3.53
CA VAL A 184 6.40 -8.19 -2.65
C VAL A 184 5.67 -9.51 -2.41
N ILE A 185 6.33 -10.63 -2.75
CA ILE A 185 5.74 -11.97 -2.67
C ILE A 185 5.81 -12.47 -1.23
N ARG A 186 4.65 -12.59 -0.59
CA ARG A 186 4.51 -13.04 0.81
C ARG A 186 3.44 -14.12 0.92
N PRO A 187 3.49 -15.00 1.95
CA PRO A 187 2.53 -16.09 2.11
C PRO A 187 1.07 -15.64 2.05
N TYR A 188 0.74 -14.54 2.70
CA TYR A 188 -0.63 -14.03 2.78
C TYR A 188 -1.19 -13.50 1.43
N LYS A 189 -0.34 -13.24 0.45
CA LYS A 189 -0.77 -12.76 -0.88
C LYS A 189 -1.39 -13.84 -1.75
N GLY A 190 -1.43 -15.09 -1.28
CA GLY A 190 -2.16 -16.16 -1.95
C GLY A 190 -1.61 -16.55 -3.32
N LEU A 191 -0.30 -16.44 -3.53
CA LEU A 191 0.31 -16.84 -4.81
C LEU A 191 -0.03 -18.29 -5.22
N PRO A 192 -0.12 -19.29 -4.33
CA PRO A 192 -0.59 -20.62 -4.69
C PRO A 192 -1.99 -20.61 -5.31
N ASP A 193 -2.91 -19.80 -4.77
CA ASP A 193 -4.28 -19.68 -5.29
C ASP A 193 -4.30 -19.05 -6.69
N ALA A 194 -3.46 -18.03 -6.92
CA ALA A 194 -3.31 -17.42 -8.24
C ALA A 194 -2.79 -18.41 -9.28
N ILE A 195 -1.81 -19.24 -8.91
CA ILE A 195 -1.27 -20.31 -9.77
C ILE A 195 -2.34 -21.36 -10.07
N GLU A 196 -3.02 -21.86 -9.05
CA GLU A 196 -4.08 -22.86 -9.20
C GLU A 196 -5.24 -22.34 -10.05
N ALA A 197 -5.71 -21.10 -9.79
CA ALA A 197 -6.75 -20.47 -10.61
C ALA A 197 -6.31 -20.35 -12.08
N THR A 198 -5.05 -19.99 -12.35
CA THR A 198 -4.49 -19.93 -13.71
C THR A 198 -4.52 -21.31 -14.40
N HIS A 199 -4.22 -22.38 -13.68
CA HIS A 199 -4.26 -23.75 -14.22
C HIS A 199 -5.68 -24.20 -14.58
N ARG A 200 -6.71 -23.65 -13.95
CA ARG A 200 -8.12 -23.93 -14.25
C ARG A 200 -8.67 -23.17 -15.47
N ILE A 201 -7.88 -22.26 -16.06
CA ILE A 201 -8.30 -21.43 -17.19
C ILE A 201 -7.49 -21.82 -18.43
N SER A 202 -8.18 -22.27 -19.48
CA SER A 202 -7.52 -22.65 -20.73
C SER A 202 -6.82 -21.45 -21.38
N GLY A 203 -5.59 -21.64 -21.81
CA GLY A 203 -4.80 -20.62 -22.50
C GLY A 203 -4.32 -19.46 -21.63
N ALA A 204 -4.71 -19.38 -20.35
CA ALA A 204 -4.20 -18.35 -19.45
C ALA A 204 -2.77 -18.64 -19.00
N ARG A 205 -2.01 -17.59 -18.75
CA ARG A 205 -0.68 -17.62 -18.11
C ARG A 205 -0.61 -16.60 -16.98
N LEU A 206 0.24 -16.87 -16.00
CA LEU A 206 0.45 -15.98 -14.86
C LEU A 206 1.83 -15.32 -14.95
N LEU A 207 1.87 -14.01 -14.95
CA LEU A 207 3.08 -13.23 -14.73
C LEU A 207 3.18 -12.89 -13.24
N VAL A 208 4.21 -13.39 -12.56
CA VAL A 208 4.53 -13.07 -11.17
C VAL A 208 5.65 -12.04 -11.15
N ALA A 209 5.36 -10.83 -10.69
CA ALA A 209 6.26 -9.70 -10.74
C ALA A 209 6.48 -9.08 -9.34
N GLY A 210 7.70 -9.22 -8.77
CA GLY A 210 8.01 -8.63 -7.47
C GLY A 210 9.11 -9.31 -6.67
N ASP A 211 9.43 -8.71 -5.50
CA ASP A 211 10.52 -9.16 -4.64
C ASP A 211 10.07 -10.32 -3.73
N PRO A 212 10.77 -11.48 -3.77
CA PRO A 212 10.40 -12.63 -2.94
C PRO A 212 10.80 -12.42 -1.48
N ALA A 213 9.81 -12.38 -0.60
CA ALA A 213 9.97 -12.35 0.85
C ALA A 213 9.57 -13.70 1.50
N MET A 214 9.51 -14.76 0.70
CA MET A 214 9.29 -16.15 1.12
C MET A 214 10.04 -17.10 0.18
N PRO A 215 10.33 -18.37 0.58
CA PRO A 215 10.84 -19.39 -0.33
C PRO A 215 9.85 -19.66 -1.46
N LEU A 216 10.34 -19.86 -2.68
CA LEU A 216 9.53 -20.11 -3.87
C LEU A 216 9.77 -21.49 -4.49
N ASP A 217 10.67 -22.30 -3.92
CA ASP A 217 11.13 -23.57 -4.52
C ASP A 217 9.97 -24.49 -4.91
N ALA A 218 8.99 -24.65 -4.02
CA ALA A 218 7.80 -25.46 -4.28
C ALA A 218 6.86 -24.92 -5.38
N LEU A 219 6.98 -23.63 -5.71
CA LEU A 219 6.11 -22.96 -6.69
C LEU A 219 6.79 -22.75 -8.04
N ARG A 220 8.14 -22.79 -8.08
CA ARG A 220 8.93 -22.50 -9.28
C ARG A 220 8.70 -23.48 -10.43
N ALA A 221 8.29 -24.70 -10.12
CA ALA A 221 8.01 -25.73 -11.13
C ALA A 221 6.60 -25.60 -11.74
N ALA A 222 5.79 -24.62 -11.29
CA ALA A 222 4.45 -24.43 -11.83
C ALA A 222 4.49 -24.04 -13.31
N GLU A 223 3.74 -24.77 -14.12
CA GLU A 223 3.61 -24.51 -15.56
C GLU A 223 2.85 -23.21 -15.83
N ARG A 224 3.05 -22.63 -16.99
CA ARG A 224 2.38 -21.38 -17.43
C ARG A 224 2.60 -20.18 -16.51
N VAL A 225 3.69 -20.17 -15.72
CA VAL A 225 4.07 -19.07 -14.83
C VAL A 225 5.38 -18.44 -15.31
N GLU A 226 5.33 -17.17 -15.64
CA GLU A 226 6.51 -16.33 -15.90
C GLU A 226 6.92 -15.61 -14.62
N TRP A 227 8.23 -15.65 -14.30
CA TRP A 227 8.76 -15.10 -13.06
C TRP A 227 9.66 -13.89 -13.34
N ARG A 228 9.28 -12.72 -12.85
CA ARG A 228 10.10 -11.50 -12.82
C ARG A 228 10.38 -11.12 -11.39
N LEU A 229 11.42 -11.71 -10.82
CA LEU A 229 11.71 -11.64 -9.40
C LEU A 229 12.74 -10.57 -9.10
N GLY A 230 12.51 -9.86 -8.01
CA GLY A 230 13.33 -8.79 -7.48
C GLY A 230 12.56 -7.53 -7.24
N PHE A 231 13.28 -6.52 -6.79
CA PHE A 231 12.73 -5.18 -6.67
C PHE A 231 12.66 -4.54 -8.06
N LEU A 232 11.45 -4.35 -8.58
CA LEU A 232 11.24 -3.84 -9.93
C LEU A 232 11.51 -2.33 -10.00
N SER A 233 12.25 -1.91 -11.02
CA SER A 233 12.30 -0.51 -11.44
C SER A 233 10.95 -0.07 -11.99
N GLN A 234 10.70 1.24 -12.07
CA GLN A 234 9.46 1.76 -12.65
C GLN A 234 9.23 1.26 -14.08
N ALA A 235 10.27 1.18 -14.90
CA ALA A 235 10.17 0.67 -16.26
C ALA A 235 9.81 -0.82 -16.35
N GLU A 236 10.28 -1.63 -15.39
CA GLU A 236 9.92 -3.04 -15.29
C GLU A 236 8.49 -3.22 -14.79
N LEU A 237 8.07 -2.39 -13.84
CA LEU A 237 6.70 -2.34 -13.34
C LEU A 237 5.74 -1.96 -14.47
N ASP A 238 6.01 -0.87 -15.19
CA ASP A 238 5.19 -0.42 -16.33
C ASP A 238 5.11 -1.50 -17.43
N ARG A 239 6.20 -2.24 -17.69
CA ARG A 239 6.19 -3.38 -18.62
C ARG A 239 5.33 -4.54 -18.12
N ALA A 240 5.37 -4.86 -16.84
CA ALA A 240 4.52 -5.91 -16.28
C ALA A 240 3.03 -5.52 -16.35
N LEU A 241 2.72 -4.27 -16.01
CA LEU A 241 1.36 -3.72 -16.10
C LEU A 241 0.84 -3.65 -17.54
N SER A 242 1.71 -3.27 -18.50
CA SER A 242 1.31 -3.19 -19.92
C SER A 242 0.91 -4.54 -20.51
N GLN A 243 1.52 -5.64 -20.04
CA GLN A 243 1.25 -7.00 -20.51
C GLN A 243 0.07 -7.68 -19.80
N ALA A 244 -0.41 -7.09 -18.70
CA ALA A 244 -1.48 -7.66 -17.90
C ALA A 244 -2.85 -7.44 -18.56
N THR A 245 -3.61 -8.51 -18.73
CA THR A 245 -5.03 -8.45 -19.11
C THR A 245 -5.89 -8.21 -17.88
N VAL A 246 -5.63 -8.97 -16.80
CA VAL A 246 -6.30 -8.89 -15.49
C VAL A 246 -5.25 -9.08 -14.39
N ALA A 247 -5.32 -8.28 -13.35
CA ALA A 247 -4.51 -8.49 -12.15
C ALA A 247 -5.28 -9.34 -11.12
N VAL A 248 -4.56 -10.20 -10.37
CA VAL A 248 -5.16 -11.09 -9.38
C VAL A 248 -4.54 -10.87 -8.00
N PHE A 249 -5.38 -10.64 -6.99
CA PHE A 249 -4.96 -10.39 -5.61
C PHE A 249 -5.73 -11.28 -4.62
N PRO A 250 -5.44 -12.60 -4.59
CA PRO A 250 -6.12 -13.55 -3.71
C PRO A 250 -5.52 -13.51 -2.30
N TYR A 251 -5.57 -12.34 -1.65
CA TYR A 251 -4.97 -12.14 -0.33
C TYR A 251 -5.76 -12.88 0.75
N ARG A 252 -5.05 -13.48 1.70
CA ARG A 252 -5.61 -14.31 2.79
C ARG A 252 -5.50 -13.66 4.16
N ALA A 253 -5.01 -12.45 4.26
CA ALA A 253 -4.91 -11.72 5.52
C ALA A 253 -5.46 -10.31 5.37
N GLU A 254 -6.06 -9.83 6.43
CA GLU A 254 -6.62 -8.49 6.49
C GLU A 254 -5.53 -7.42 6.34
N LEU A 255 -5.81 -6.45 5.52
CA LEU A 255 -5.05 -5.20 5.33
C LEU A 255 -6.04 -4.14 4.90
N ASP A 256 -5.75 -2.88 5.18
CA ASP A 256 -6.68 -1.82 4.77
C ASP A 256 -6.74 -1.69 3.24
N GLN A 257 -5.58 -1.47 2.60
CA GLN A 257 -5.49 -1.38 1.15
C GLN A 257 -4.21 -2.02 0.60
N SER A 258 -4.18 -2.24 -0.73
CA SER A 258 -3.03 -2.80 -1.43
C SER A 258 -2.47 -1.82 -2.47
N GLY A 259 -1.27 -1.29 -2.22
CA GLY A 259 -0.56 -0.48 -3.19
C GLY A 259 -0.39 -1.18 -4.55
N ALA A 260 -0.23 -2.51 -4.58
CA ALA A 260 -0.12 -3.26 -5.83
C ALA A 260 -1.45 -3.30 -6.62
N LEU A 261 -2.59 -3.41 -5.94
CA LEU A 261 -3.91 -3.26 -6.56
C LEU A 261 -4.07 -1.87 -7.17
N LEU A 262 -3.69 -0.84 -6.41
CA LEU A 262 -3.83 0.54 -6.86
C LEU A 262 -2.83 0.92 -7.96
N GLN A 263 -1.69 0.23 -8.05
CA GLN A 263 -0.82 0.29 -9.23
C GLN A 263 -1.49 -0.32 -10.47
N ALA A 264 -2.17 -1.47 -10.32
CA ALA A 264 -2.90 -2.10 -11.43
C ALA A 264 -4.04 -1.21 -11.93
N LEU A 265 -4.89 -0.71 -11.02
CA LEU A 265 -5.98 0.19 -11.36
C LEU A 265 -5.46 1.51 -11.99
N GLY A 266 -4.35 2.06 -11.48
CA GLY A 266 -3.69 3.25 -12.02
C GLY A 266 -3.14 3.06 -13.44
N ALA A 267 -2.86 1.82 -13.83
CA ALA A 267 -2.46 1.44 -15.20
C ALA A 267 -3.68 1.07 -16.09
N GLY A 268 -4.91 1.17 -15.59
CA GLY A 268 -6.13 0.76 -16.33
C GLY A 268 -6.29 -0.76 -16.42
N VAL A 269 -5.59 -1.53 -15.57
CA VAL A 269 -5.70 -2.99 -15.51
C VAL A 269 -6.78 -3.37 -14.50
N PRO A 270 -7.85 -4.07 -14.93
CA PRO A 270 -8.89 -4.55 -14.03
C PRO A 270 -8.36 -5.66 -13.11
N ALA A 271 -9.02 -5.85 -11.98
CA ALA A 271 -8.55 -6.79 -10.97
C ALA A 271 -9.63 -7.76 -10.49
N VAL A 272 -9.22 -9.01 -10.22
CA VAL A 272 -10.03 -9.95 -9.45
C VAL A 272 -9.35 -10.15 -8.08
N VAL A 273 -10.11 -9.92 -7.02
CA VAL A 273 -9.57 -9.90 -5.65
C VAL A 273 -10.40 -10.79 -4.73
N TYR A 274 -9.79 -11.30 -3.67
CA TYR A 274 -10.54 -11.87 -2.56
C TYR A 274 -11.20 -10.77 -1.72
N ASP A 275 -12.37 -11.10 -1.16
CA ASP A 275 -13.10 -10.24 -0.24
C ASP A 275 -12.44 -10.27 1.15
N VAL A 276 -11.42 -9.45 1.33
CA VAL A 276 -10.64 -9.34 2.55
C VAL A 276 -10.48 -7.88 2.92
N ALA A 277 -10.99 -7.51 4.08
CA ALA A 277 -10.96 -6.14 4.60
C ALA A 277 -11.36 -5.10 3.53
N GLY A 278 -10.59 -4.01 3.36
CA GLY A 278 -10.86 -2.95 2.39
C GLY A 278 -10.45 -3.27 0.94
N LEU A 279 -9.80 -4.43 0.68
CA LEU A 279 -9.21 -4.75 -0.62
C LEU A 279 -10.24 -4.70 -1.77
N GLY A 280 -11.46 -5.21 -1.55
CA GLY A 280 -12.52 -5.26 -2.55
C GLY A 280 -13.24 -3.93 -2.81
N GLU A 281 -13.12 -2.94 -1.93
CA GLU A 281 -13.89 -1.69 -2.02
C GLU A 281 -13.66 -0.92 -3.33
N PRO A 282 -12.43 -0.61 -3.77
CA PRO A 282 -12.24 0.11 -5.03
C PRO A 282 -12.69 -0.71 -6.24
N VAL A 283 -12.55 -2.03 -6.20
CA VAL A 283 -12.98 -2.91 -7.30
C VAL A 283 -14.50 -2.87 -7.44
N ARG A 284 -15.26 -3.00 -6.34
CA ARG A 284 -16.73 -2.91 -6.34
C ARG A 284 -17.22 -1.51 -6.71
N ARG A 285 -16.67 -0.49 -6.06
CA ARG A 285 -17.10 0.90 -6.24
C ARG A 285 -17.04 1.34 -7.70
N PHE A 286 -16.00 0.95 -8.41
CA PHE A 286 -15.78 1.39 -9.79
C PHE A 286 -16.17 0.34 -10.84
N GLY A 287 -16.57 -0.87 -10.43
CA GLY A 287 -16.78 -1.97 -11.38
C GLY A 287 -15.48 -2.37 -12.10
N ALA A 288 -14.33 -2.24 -11.41
CA ALA A 288 -13.02 -2.45 -12.00
C ALA A 288 -12.58 -3.92 -12.01
N GLY A 289 -13.52 -4.86 -12.09
CA GLY A 289 -13.28 -6.30 -12.08
C GLY A 289 -14.27 -7.04 -11.18
N ALA A 290 -13.79 -8.03 -10.41
CA ALA A 290 -14.64 -8.85 -9.56
C ALA A 290 -14.04 -9.03 -8.14
N VAL A 291 -14.93 -9.25 -7.19
CA VAL A 291 -14.59 -9.57 -5.79
C VAL A 291 -15.24 -10.91 -5.45
N VAL A 292 -14.44 -11.87 -5.00
CA VAL A 292 -14.85 -13.25 -4.71
C VAL A 292 -14.55 -13.61 -3.25
N PRO A 293 -15.24 -14.60 -2.66
CA PRO A 293 -14.97 -15.01 -1.28
C PRO A 293 -13.51 -15.41 -1.06
N ALA A 294 -12.97 -15.07 0.11
CA ALA A 294 -11.60 -15.42 0.47
C ALA A 294 -11.38 -16.95 0.49
N GLY A 295 -10.36 -17.43 -0.22
CA GLY A 295 -10.04 -18.85 -0.33
C GLY A 295 -10.83 -19.62 -1.39
N ASP A 296 -11.80 -18.99 -2.06
CA ASP A 296 -12.54 -19.61 -3.16
C ASP A 296 -11.72 -19.54 -4.47
N VAL A 297 -10.84 -20.51 -4.65
CA VAL A 297 -9.99 -20.62 -5.86
C VAL A 297 -10.82 -20.90 -7.11
N ALA A 298 -11.93 -21.64 -6.99
CA ALA A 298 -12.82 -21.91 -8.10
C ALA A 298 -13.52 -20.63 -8.55
N GLY A 299 -14.12 -19.90 -7.62
CA GLY A 299 -14.72 -18.60 -7.88
C GLY A 299 -13.72 -17.57 -8.42
N LEU A 300 -12.46 -17.59 -7.96
CA LEU A 300 -11.39 -16.76 -8.52
C LEU A 300 -11.16 -17.09 -10.01
N ALA A 301 -11.03 -18.38 -10.33
CA ALA A 301 -10.84 -18.84 -11.72
C ALA A 301 -12.06 -18.49 -12.60
N ASP A 302 -13.27 -18.69 -12.09
CA ASP A 302 -14.50 -18.39 -12.84
C ASP A 302 -14.67 -16.88 -13.10
N ALA A 303 -14.39 -16.03 -12.10
CA ALA A 303 -14.44 -14.60 -12.27
C ALA A 303 -13.40 -14.08 -13.28
N VAL A 304 -12.18 -14.61 -13.21
CA VAL A 304 -11.15 -14.29 -14.21
C VAL A 304 -11.57 -14.78 -15.60
N ARG A 305 -12.05 -16.02 -15.73
CA ARG A 305 -12.51 -16.59 -17.01
C ARG A 305 -13.62 -15.73 -17.63
N ALA A 306 -14.59 -15.30 -16.84
CA ALA A 306 -15.66 -14.44 -17.30
C ALA A 306 -15.14 -13.13 -17.94
N LEU A 307 -14.07 -12.54 -17.38
CA LEU A 307 -13.45 -11.36 -17.98
C LEU A 307 -12.63 -11.69 -19.23
N LEU A 308 -11.95 -12.85 -19.28
CA LEU A 308 -11.10 -13.20 -20.42
C LEU A 308 -11.90 -13.68 -21.65
N ASP A 309 -13.05 -14.32 -21.43
CA ASP A 309 -13.86 -14.94 -22.48
C ASP A 309 -14.98 -14.01 -22.98
N ASP A 310 -15.32 -12.94 -22.25
CA ASP A 310 -16.28 -11.92 -22.66
C ASP A 310 -15.58 -10.56 -22.89
N PRO A 311 -15.35 -10.15 -24.15
CA PRO A 311 -14.74 -8.86 -24.47
C PRO A 311 -15.55 -7.66 -23.93
N GLY A 312 -16.87 -7.79 -23.80
CA GLY A 312 -17.74 -6.75 -23.25
C GLY A 312 -17.53 -6.58 -21.74
N ALA A 313 -17.49 -7.69 -21.00
CA ALA A 313 -17.19 -7.69 -19.57
C ALA A 313 -15.78 -7.13 -19.29
N LEU A 314 -14.78 -7.53 -20.07
CA LEU A 314 -13.41 -7.02 -19.96
C LEU A 314 -13.34 -5.52 -20.25
N ALA A 315 -14.03 -5.04 -21.29
CA ALA A 315 -14.09 -3.63 -21.63
C ALA A 315 -14.76 -2.80 -20.52
N ALA A 316 -15.84 -3.30 -19.93
CA ALA A 316 -16.53 -2.68 -18.80
C ALA A 316 -15.61 -2.59 -17.55
N ALA A 317 -14.92 -3.68 -17.22
CA ALA A 317 -13.99 -3.71 -16.10
C ALA A 317 -12.80 -2.75 -16.29
N ARG A 318 -12.28 -2.62 -17.51
CA ARG A 318 -11.27 -1.62 -17.88
C ARG A 318 -11.77 -0.20 -17.74
N ALA A 319 -13.00 0.08 -18.16
CA ALA A 319 -13.65 1.38 -17.97
C ALA A 319 -13.78 1.72 -16.47
N GLY A 320 -14.07 0.73 -15.64
CA GLY A 320 -14.09 0.85 -14.19
C GLY A 320 -12.71 1.20 -13.62
N ALA A 321 -11.64 0.56 -14.08
CA ALA A 321 -10.26 0.89 -13.68
C ALA A 321 -9.88 2.33 -14.09
N GLU A 322 -10.30 2.77 -15.28
CA GLU A 322 -10.11 4.16 -15.73
C GLU A 322 -10.96 5.16 -14.90
N ALA A 323 -12.15 4.78 -14.43
CA ALA A 323 -12.92 5.60 -13.51
C ALA A 323 -12.22 5.75 -12.15
N ALA A 324 -11.70 4.65 -11.59
CA ALA A 324 -10.89 4.69 -10.38
C ALA A 324 -9.67 5.61 -10.55
N ARG A 325 -8.98 5.56 -11.70
CA ARG A 325 -7.83 6.43 -12.03
C ARG A 325 -8.19 7.91 -12.05
N ARG A 326 -9.40 8.27 -12.50
CA ARG A 326 -9.86 9.67 -12.53
C ARG A 326 -10.28 10.19 -11.16
N GLU A 327 -10.82 9.34 -10.29
CA GLU A 327 -11.34 9.76 -8.98
C GLU A 327 -10.31 9.62 -7.85
N LEU A 328 -9.61 8.50 -7.79
CA LEU A 328 -8.62 8.22 -6.74
C LEU A 328 -7.28 8.89 -7.05
N THR A 329 -7.28 10.22 -7.06
CA THR A 329 -6.09 11.01 -7.39
C THR A 329 -5.36 11.50 -6.15
N TRP A 330 -4.06 11.73 -6.26
CA TRP A 330 -3.24 12.33 -5.21
C TRP A 330 -3.70 13.76 -4.89
N THR A 331 -4.20 14.50 -5.87
CA THR A 331 -4.79 15.82 -5.65
C THR A 331 -6.03 15.76 -4.77
N ALA A 332 -6.96 14.83 -5.04
CA ALA A 332 -8.14 14.63 -4.21
C ALA A 332 -7.78 14.22 -2.78
N SER A 333 -6.80 13.31 -2.63
CA SER A 333 -6.28 12.90 -1.33
C SER A 333 -5.65 14.07 -0.57
N ALA A 334 -4.81 14.87 -1.23
CA ALA A 334 -4.20 16.05 -0.61
C ALA A 334 -5.25 17.06 -0.13
N THR A 335 -6.29 17.32 -0.93
CA THR A 335 -7.40 18.20 -0.53
C THR A 335 -8.10 17.68 0.74
N GLN A 336 -8.37 16.37 0.81
CA GLN A 336 -9.01 15.78 2.01
C GLN A 336 -8.10 15.82 3.23
N HIS A 337 -6.79 15.58 3.06
CA HIS A 337 -5.82 15.71 4.17
C HIS A 337 -5.71 17.15 4.66
N LEU A 338 -5.67 18.14 3.75
CA LEU A 338 -5.61 19.55 4.15
C LEU A 338 -6.86 19.98 4.91
N ALA A 339 -8.05 19.58 4.44
CA ALA A 339 -9.29 19.82 5.17
C ALA A 339 -9.26 19.22 6.59
N LEU A 340 -8.79 17.96 6.71
CA LEU A 340 -8.61 17.30 8.01
C LEU A 340 -7.60 18.06 8.91
N TYR A 341 -6.52 18.58 8.34
CA TYR A 341 -5.54 19.34 9.12
C TYR A 341 -6.07 20.70 9.56
N GLU A 342 -6.86 21.38 8.71
CA GLU A 342 -7.51 22.66 9.03
C GLU A 342 -8.51 22.54 10.18
N GLU A 343 -9.15 21.38 10.35
CA GLU A 343 -10.01 21.10 11.50
C GLU A 343 -9.26 21.02 12.84
N LEU A 344 -7.94 20.79 12.79
CA LEU A 344 -7.11 20.54 13.96
C LEU A 344 -6.29 21.76 14.41
N VAL A 345 -6.09 22.75 13.53
CA VAL A 345 -5.27 23.94 13.74
C VAL A 345 -6.15 25.15 14.02
#